data_1d875311157c03caecb08ccfd8ec6ac2
#
_entry.id   1d875311157c03caecb08ccfd8ec6ac2
#
_cell.length_a   1.000
_cell.length_b   1.000
_cell.length_c   1.000
_cell.angle_alpha   90.00
_cell.angle_beta   90.00
_cell.angle_gamma   90.00
#
_symmetry.space_group_name_H-M   'P 1'
#
loop_
_entity.id
_entity.type
_entity.pdbx_description
1 polymer ?
#
loop_
_entity_poly.entity_id
_entity_poly.type
_entity_poly.pdbx_seq_one_letter_code
_entity_poly.pdbx_strand_id
1 'polypeptide(L)'
;MALDFLAGCAGGVAGVLVGHPFDTVKVRLQVQSAEKAQYRGTVHCFQSIIKQESVLGLYRGLGSPLMGLTFINALVFGVQGNSLRALGHDSPLNQFLAGAAAGTIQCVVCCPMELAKTRLQLQDAGPARTYRGPLDCLAQIYRREGLRGVNRGMASTLLREAPSFGVYFLAYDVLTRALGCEPGDRLLVPKLLLAGGTAGMASWLSTYPVDVVKSRLQADGLRGAPRYRGMLDCARQSYRAEGWRVFTRGLASTLLRAFPVNAATFATVTVVLTYARGEGPQPETETAGPALAQPSSL
;
A
#
# COMPACT_ATOMS: atom_id res chain seq x y z
N MET A 1 14.00 11.11 18.93
CA MET A 1 12.61 10.60 18.89
C MET A 1 11.65 11.49 18.08
N ALA A 2 11.38 12.76 18.45
CA ALA A 2 10.47 13.63 17.66
C ALA A 2 10.98 13.89 16.24
N LEU A 3 12.28 14.14 16.07
CA LEU A 3 12.91 14.38 14.78
C LEU A 3 12.86 13.14 13.86
N ASP A 4 13.13 11.96 14.41
CA ASP A 4 13.10 10.71 13.67
C ASP A 4 11.68 10.38 13.21
N PHE A 5 10.68 10.70 14.05
CA PHE A 5 9.27 10.60 13.68
C PHE A 5 8.91 11.55 12.54
N LEU A 6 9.32 12.82 12.60
CA LEU A 6 9.07 13.79 11.53
C LEU A 6 9.77 13.40 10.23
N ALA A 7 11.01 12.92 10.30
CA ALA A 7 11.76 12.42 9.16
C ALA A 7 11.05 11.20 8.54
N GLY A 8 10.57 10.28 9.36
CA GLY A 8 9.78 9.13 8.91
C GLY A 8 8.49 9.53 8.22
N CYS A 9 7.75 10.51 8.78
CA CYS A 9 6.54 11.05 8.15
C CYS A 9 6.84 11.71 6.79
N ALA A 10 7.90 12.51 6.72
CA ALA A 10 8.32 13.14 5.47
C ALA A 10 8.73 12.11 4.41
N GLY A 11 9.49 11.09 4.81
CA GLY A 11 9.85 9.97 3.94
C GLY A 11 8.63 9.19 3.46
N GLY A 12 7.68 8.93 4.34
CA GLY A 12 6.41 8.30 3.99
C GLY A 12 5.61 9.11 2.97
N VAL A 13 5.51 10.42 3.13
CA VAL A 13 4.87 11.32 2.17
C VAL A 13 5.58 11.26 0.81
N ALA A 14 6.91 11.33 0.79
CA ALA A 14 7.69 11.21 -0.45
C ALA A 14 7.47 9.85 -1.13
N GLY A 15 7.47 8.76 -0.37
CA GLY A 15 7.17 7.43 -0.88
C GLY A 15 5.78 7.32 -1.49
N VAL A 16 4.76 7.89 -0.84
CA VAL A 16 3.39 7.94 -1.38
C VAL A 16 3.34 8.77 -2.68
N LEU A 17 3.99 9.92 -2.73
CA LEU A 17 4.03 10.76 -3.93
C LEU A 17 4.65 10.03 -5.12
N VAL A 18 5.78 9.37 -4.93
CA VAL A 18 6.48 8.63 -5.99
C VAL A 18 5.73 7.34 -6.35
N GLY A 19 5.10 6.68 -5.38
CA GLY A 19 4.37 5.43 -5.59
C GLY A 19 3.01 5.60 -6.24
N HIS A 20 2.36 6.74 -6.06
CA HIS A 20 0.97 6.95 -6.47
C HIS A 20 0.69 6.74 -7.98
N PRO A 21 1.55 7.19 -8.91
CA PRO A 21 1.37 6.90 -10.33
C PRO A 21 1.29 5.40 -10.63
N PHE A 22 2.14 4.59 -9.98
CA PHE A 22 2.13 3.14 -10.14
C PHE A 22 0.87 2.51 -9.57
N ASP A 23 0.35 3.04 -8.44
CA ASP A 23 -0.90 2.61 -7.83
C ASP A 23 -2.08 2.88 -8.76
N THR A 24 -2.15 4.06 -9.37
CA THR A 24 -3.22 4.42 -10.31
C THR A 24 -3.23 3.47 -11.51
N VAL A 25 -2.06 3.20 -12.09
CA VAL A 25 -1.93 2.24 -13.19
C VAL A 25 -2.33 0.83 -12.76
N LYS A 26 -1.86 0.39 -11.58
CA LYS A 26 -2.21 -0.92 -11.00
C LYS A 26 -3.72 -1.10 -10.88
N VAL A 27 -4.39 -0.16 -10.21
CA VAL A 27 -5.85 -0.25 -9.96
C VAL A 27 -6.63 -0.28 -11.28
N ARG A 28 -6.28 0.56 -12.25
CA ARG A 28 -6.93 0.56 -13.57
C ARG A 28 -6.75 -0.75 -14.33
N LEU A 29 -5.57 -1.36 -14.24
CA LEU A 29 -5.31 -2.68 -14.84
C LEU A 29 -6.08 -3.80 -14.13
N GLN A 30 -6.19 -3.76 -12.81
CA GLN A 30 -6.89 -4.77 -12.01
C GLN A 30 -8.40 -4.76 -12.24
N VAL A 31 -8.98 -3.58 -12.39
CA VAL A 31 -10.44 -3.39 -12.47
C VAL A 31 -10.97 -3.57 -13.90
N GLN A 32 -10.15 -3.38 -14.94
CA GLN A 32 -10.62 -3.56 -16.32
C GLN A 32 -11.09 -5.00 -16.57
N SER A 33 -12.21 -5.14 -17.30
CA SER A 33 -12.72 -6.44 -17.74
C SER A 33 -12.09 -6.87 -19.07
N ALA A 34 -12.11 -8.19 -19.35
CA ALA A 34 -11.59 -8.72 -20.62
C ALA A 34 -12.39 -8.23 -21.82
N GLU A 35 -13.72 -8.07 -21.68
CA GLU A 35 -14.63 -7.63 -22.74
C GLU A 35 -14.37 -6.18 -23.19
N LYS A 36 -13.87 -5.32 -22.26
CA LYS A 36 -13.56 -3.91 -22.51
C LYS A 36 -12.15 -3.60 -22.04
N ALA A 37 -11.17 -4.39 -22.47
CA ALA A 37 -9.77 -4.17 -22.14
C ALA A 37 -9.25 -2.89 -22.81
N GLN A 38 -9.25 -1.79 -22.07
CA GLN A 38 -8.77 -0.48 -22.51
C GLN A 38 -7.23 -0.42 -22.54
N TYR A 39 -6.58 -1.16 -21.65
CA TYR A 39 -5.13 -1.14 -21.47
C TYR A 39 -4.51 -2.51 -21.73
N ARG A 40 -3.48 -2.55 -22.61
CA ARG A 40 -2.76 -3.77 -22.97
C ARG A 40 -1.68 -4.17 -21.95
N GLY A 41 -1.22 -3.23 -21.12
CA GLY A 41 -0.20 -3.47 -20.11
C GLY A 41 0.15 -2.19 -19.34
N THR A 42 1.12 -2.30 -18.42
CA THR A 42 1.52 -1.22 -17.50
C THR A 42 1.96 0.03 -18.24
N VAL A 43 2.88 -0.09 -19.21
CA VAL A 43 3.39 1.03 -19.97
C VAL A 43 2.33 1.69 -20.83
N HIS A 44 1.51 0.89 -21.52
CA HIS A 44 0.40 1.40 -22.32
C HIS A 44 -0.64 2.15 -21.47
N CYS A 45 -0.97 1.62 -20.29
CA CYS A 45 -1.88 2.27 -19.35
C CYS A 45 -1.32 3.63 -18.88
N PHE A 46 -0.04 3.67 -18.52
CA PHE A 46 0.65 4.89 -18.10
C PHE A 46 0.61 5.97 -19.19
N GLN A 47 1.00 5.62 -20.42
CA GLN A 47 0.98 6.53 -21.56
C GLN A 47 -0.45 6.99 -21.92
N SER A 48 -1.42 6.10 -21.83
CA SER A 48 -2.82 6.41 -22.11
C SER A 48 -3.39 7.41 -21.10
N ILE A 49 -3.08 7.25 -19.82
CA ILE A 49 -3.51 8.20 -18.76
C ILE A 49 -2.92 9.59 -19.03
N ILE A 50 -1.63 9.68 -19.33
CA ILE A 50 -0.98 10.97 -19.59
C ILE A 50 -1.58 11.65 -20.83
N LYS A 51 -1.87 10.91 -21.89
CA LYS A 51 -2.47 11.45 -23.11
C LYS A 51 -3.90 11.91 -22.93
N GLN A 52 -4.71 11.17 -22.16
CA GLN A 52 -6.14 11.45 -22.01
C GLN A 52 -6.48 12.38 -20.85
N GLU A 53 -5.73 12.32 -19.76
CA GLU A 53 -6.06 12.96 -18.50
C GLU A 53 -4.96 13.88 -17.96
N SER A 54 -3.84 14.01 -18.67
CA SER A 54 -2.60 14.66 -18.23
C SER A 54 -1.90 13.93 -17.05
N VAL A 55 -0.76 14.46 -16.63
CA VAL A 55 0.01 13.94 -15.48
C VAL A 55 -0.82 13.96 -14.19
N LEU A 56 -1.72 14.92 -14.03
CA LEU A 56 -2.61 15.03 -12.86
C LEU A 56 -3.57 13.84 -12.73
N GLY A 57 -3.89 13.16 -13.83
CA GLY A 57 -4.69 11.93 -13.81
C GLY A 57 -4.04 10.80 -13.01
N LEU A 58 -2.70 10.74 -12.98
CA LEU A 58 -1.93 9.77 -12.23
C LEU A 58 -1.99 9.99 -10.70
N TYR A 59 -2.29 11.21 -10.26
CA TYR A 59 -2.33 11.61 -8.84
C TYR A 59 -3.74 11.71 -8.25
N ARG A 60 -4.74 11.21 -8.97
CA ARG A 60 -6.11 11.17 -8.45
C ARG A 60 -6.24 10.25 -7.25
N GLY A 61 -6.89 10.75 -6.21
CA GLY A 61 -7.07 10.01 -4.97
C GLY A 61 -5.88 10.07 -4.00
N LEU A 62 -4.84 10.85 -4.32
CA LEU A 62 -3.65 11.03 -3.46
C LEU A 62 -3.98 11.54 -2.06
N GLY A 63 -5.01 12.35 -1.89
CA GLY A 63 -5.40 12.88 -0.58
C GLY A 63 -5.80 11.80 0.42
N SER A 64 -6.35 10.68 -0.04
CA SER A 64 -6.77 9.59 0.84
C SER A 64 -5.58 8.94 1.57
N PRO A 65 -4.54 8.42 0.90
CA PRO A 65 -3.38 7.85 1.58
C PRO A 65 -2.60 8.86 2.43
N LEU A 66 -2.52 10.12 1.99
CA LEU A 66 -1.83 11.14 2.77
C LEU A 66 -2.53 11.43 4.11
N MET A 67 -3.87 11.45 4.13
CA MET A 67 -4.64 11.64 5.37
C MET A 67 -4.43 10.49 6.36
N GLY A 68 -4.24 9.27 5.89
CA GLY A 68 -4.16 8.10 6.75
C GLY A 68 -2.77 7.68 7.18
N LEU A 69 -1.75 8.16 6.47
CA LEU A 69 -0.37 7.68 6.66
C LEU A 69 0.08 7.69 8.14
N THR A 70 -0.10 8.79 8.84
CA THR A 70 0.32 8.95 10.24
C THR A 70 -0.47 8.04 11.18
N PHE A 71 -1.80 7.99 11.00
CA PHE A 71 -2.68 7.16 11.85
C PHE A 71 -2.42 5.68 11.66
N ILE A 72 -2.28 5.24 10.42
CA ILE A 72 -2.05 3.83 10.10
C ILE A 72 -0.68 3.39 10.63
N ASN A 73 0.36 4.19 10.42
CA ASN A 73 1.69 3.89 10.92
C ASN A 73 1.71 3.78 12.47
N ALA A 74 1.09 4.72 13.16
CA ALA A 74 1.00 4.69 14.61
C ALA A 74 0.24 3.45 15.13
N LEU A 75 -0.87 3.08 14.47
CA LEU A 75 -1.62 1.87 14.80
C LEU A 75 -0.82 0.60 14.58
N VAL A 76 -0.20 0.45 13.40
CA VAL A 76 0.55 -0.76 13.06
C VAL A 76 1.71 -1.00 14.02
N PHE A 77 2.56 0.01 14.24
CA PHE A 77 3.69 -0.15 15.15
C PHE A 77 3.25 -0.29 16.61
N GLY A 78 2.23 0.46 17.02
CA GLY A 78 1.68 0.35 18.36
C GLY A 78 1.13 -1.05 18.66
N VAL A 79 0.34 -1.61 17.75
CA VAL A 79 -0.24 -2.95 17.91
C VAL A 79 0.83 -4.03 17.80
N GLN A 80 1.70 -3.96 16.79
CA GLN A 80 2.77 -4.94 16.60
C GLN A 80 3.71 -4.99 17.81
N GLY A 81 4.17 -3.83 18.31
CA GLY A 81 5.05 -3.77 19.46
C GLY A 81 4.41 -4.27 20.74
N ASN A 82 3.13 -3.92 21.01
CA ASN A 82 2.41 -4.42 22.18
C ASN A 82 2.10 -5.93 22.07
N SER A 83 1.77 -6.42 20.88
CA SER A 83 1.52 -7.85 20.64
C SER A 83 2.78 -8.68 20.87
N LEU A 84 3.96 -8.22 20.41
CA LEU A 84 5.23 -8.88 20.67
C LEU A 84 5.56 -8.94 22.15
N ARG A 85 5.35 -7.84 22.89
CA ARG A 85 5.54 -7.82 24.35
C ARG A 85 4.63 -8.81 25.06
N ALA A 86 3.37 -8.93 24.64
CA ALA A 86 2.42 -9.87 25.19
C ALA A 86 2.77 -11.34 24.90
N LEU A 87 3.39 -11.62 23.75
CA LEU A 87 3.83 -12.97 23.36
C LEU A 87 5.13 -13.43 24.03
N GLY A 88 5.88 -12.51 24.67
CA GLY A 88 6.99 -12.79 25.59
C GLY A 88 8.28 -13.32 24.98
N HIS A 89 8.30 -13.78 23.73
CA HIS A 89 9.47 -14.30 23.03
C HIS A 89 9.56 -13.77 21.61
N ASP A 90 10.76 -13.35 21.21
CA ASP A 90 11.04 -12.89 19.85
C ASP A 90 11.34 -14.09 18.93
N SER A 91 10.28 -14.73 18.43
CA SER A 91 10.35 -15.82 17.46
C SER A 91 9.74 -15.39 16.12
N PRO A 92 10.15 -16.03 14.99
CA PRO A 92 9.56 -15.75 13.69
C PRO A 92 8.03 -15.91 13.65
N LEU A 93 7.49 -16.88 14.39
CA LEU A 93 6.05 -17.10 14.50
C LEU A 93 5.37 -15.93 15.24
N ASN A 94 5.97 -15.45 16.33
CA ASN A 94 5.44 -14.33 17.09
C ASN A 94 5.50 -13.01 16.28
N GLN A 95 6.51 -12.82 15.46
CA GLN A 95 6.59 -11.70 14.50
C GLN A 95 5.45 -11.79 13.48
N PHE A 96 5.17 -12.98 12.94
CA PHE A 96 4.02 -13.17 12.05
C PHE A 96 2.69 -12.86 12.73
N LEU A 97 2.46 -13.38 13.93
CA LEU A 97 1.21 -13.17 14.68
C LEU A 97 1.01 -11.70 15.08
N ALA A 98 2.05 -11.04 15.56
CA ALA A 98 2.00 -9.62 15.90
C ALA A 98 1.74 -8.74 14.68
N GLY A 99 2.39 -9.05 13.54
CA GLY A 99 2.13 -8.39 12.26
C GLY A 99 0.70 -8.60 11.77
N ALA A 100 0.19 -9.83 11.83
CA ALA A 100 -1.19 -10.14 11.45
C ALA A 100 -2.22 -9.42 12.34
N ALA A 101 -1.97 -9.32 13.65
CA ALA A 101 -2.81 -8.55 14.57
C ALA A 101 -2.81 -7.06 14.22
N ALA A 102 -1.65 -6.48 13.94
CA ALA A 102 -1.53 -5.10 13.50
C ALA A 102 -2.29 -4.86 12.19
N GLY A 103 -2.11 -5.73 11.20
CA GLY A 103 -2.84 -5.69 9.93
C GLY A 103 -4.36 -5.81 10.09
N THR A 104 -4.81 -6.59 11.06
CA THR A 104 -6.25 -6.74 11.37
C THR A 104 -6.84 -5.45 11.92
N ILE A 105 -6.20 -4.86 12.92
CA ILE A 105 -6.74 -3.67 13.62
C ILE A 105 -6.73 -2.45 12.71
N GLN A 106 -5.69 -2.28 11.89
CA GLN A 106 -5.63 -1.15 10.96
C GLN A 106 -6.72 -1.17 9.88
N CYS A 107 -7.31 -2.33 9.55
CA CYS A 107 -8.33 -2.45 8.49
C CYS A 107 -9.54 -1.55 8.72
N VAL A 108 -9.88 -1.24 9.96
CA VAL A 108 -11.00 -0.35 10.30
C VAL A 108 -10.78 1.04 9.71
N VAL A 109 -9.55 1.53 9.73
CA VAL A 109 -9.18 2.84 9.15
C VAL A 109 -8.82 2.71 7.68
N CYS A 110 -8.08 1.67 7.34
CA CYS A 110 -7.55 1.45 5.99
C CYS A 110 -8.67 1.21 4.96
N CYS A 111 -9.67 0.39 5.28
CA CYS A 111 -10.73 0.02 4.33
C CYS A 111 -11.52 1.21 3.76
N PRO A 112 -12.05 2.15 4.56
CA PRO A 112 -12.73 3.33 4.02
C PRO A 112 -11.81 4.19 3.16
N MET A 113 -10.57 4.34 3.59
CA MET A 113 -9.60 5.18 2.87
C MET A 113 -9.21 4.59 1.52
N GLU A 114 -8.98 3.29 1.46
CA GLU A 114 -8.69 2.58 0.21
C GLU A 114 -9.90 2.60 -0.73
N LEU A 115 -11.11 2.46 -0.20
CA LEU A 115 -12.34 2.58 -0.98
C LEU A 115 -12.44 3.95 -1.65
N ALA A 116 -12.21 5.03 -0.89
CA ALA A 116 -12.20 6.39 -1.41
C ALA A 116 -11.09 6.58 -2.47
N LYS A 117 -9.87 6.11 -2.18
CA LYS A 117 -8.73 6.13 -3.12
C LYS A 117 -9.09 5.43 -4.44
N THR A 118 -9.55 4.19 -4.36
CA THR A 118 -9.88 3.37 -5.53
C THR A 118 -10.96 4.02 -6.39
N ARG A 119 -12.02 4.52 -5.77
CA ARG A 119 -13.10 5.21 -6.51
C ARG A 119 -12.66 6.51 -7.16
N LEU A 120 -11.80 7.29 -6.48
CA LEU A 120 -11.22 8.52 -7.06
C LEU A 120 -10.25 8.24 -8.20
N GLN A 121 -9.47 7.17 -8.11
CA GLN A 121 -8.53 6.75 -9.17
C GLN A 121 -9.23 6.23 -10.43
N LEU A 122 -10.45 5.69 -10.29
CA LEU A 122 -11.22 5.09 -11.38
C LEU A 122 -12.25 6.03 -12.00
N GLN A 123 -12.55 7.19 -11.37
CA GLN A 123 -13.50 8.14 -11.95
C GLN A 123 -12.92 8.82 -13.19
N ASP A 124 -13.78 9.10 -14.16
CA ASP A 124 -13.39 9.74 -15.41
C ASP A 124 -12.99 11.22 -15.21
N ALA A 125 -12.14 11.73 -16.13
CA ALA A 125 -11.79 13.14 -16.19
C ALA A 125 -12.93 13.94 -16.83
N GLY A 126 -13.28 15.11 -16.28
CA GLY A 126 -14.19 16.02 -16.93
C GLY A 126 -15.38 16.47 -16.06
N PRO A 127 -16.41 17.08 -16.67
CA PRO A 127 -17.56 17.61 -15.94
C PRO A 127 -18.42 16.54 -15.27
N ALA A 128 -18.26 15.28 -15.66
CA ALA A 128 -18.94 14.12 -15.06
C ALA A 128 -18.28 13.60 -13.76
N ARG A 129 -17.44 14.41 -13.10
CA ARG A 129 -16.84 14.02 -11.82
C ARG A 129 -17.90 13.73 -10.78
N THR A 130 -17.94 12.50 -10.30
CA THR A 130 -18.88 12.06 -9.25
C THR A 130 -18.43 12.55 -7.87
N TYR A 131 -17.12 12.52 -7.59
CA TYR A 131 -16.54 12.84 -6.30
C TYR A 131 -15.51 13.97 -6.41
N ARG A 132 -15.59 14.95 -5.50
CA ARG A 132 -14.66 16.08 -5.43
C ARG A 132 -13.39 15.75 -4.66
N GLY A 133 -13.46 14.82 -3.70
CA GLY A 133 -12.35 14.42 -2.88
C GLY A 133 -12.66 13.18 -2.02
N PRO A 134 -11.70 12.73 -1.18
CA PRO A 134 -11.89 11.53 -0.36
C PRO A 134 -13.06 11.63 0.61
N LEU A 135 -13.17 12.73 1.33
CA LEU A 135 -14.25 12.95 2.30
C LEU A 135 -15.62 13.06 1.63
N ASP A 136 -15.69 13.77 0.50
CA ASP A 136 -16.92 13.85 -0.30
C ASP A 136 -17.34 12.46 -0.82
N CYS A 137 -16.37 11.68 -1.29
CA CYS A 137 -16.61 10.30 -1.72
C CYS A 137 -17.21 9.46 -0.60
N LEU A 138 -16.60 9.48 0.59
CA LEU A 138 -17.10 8.73 1.75
C LEU A 138 -18.47 9.21 2.21
N ALA A 139 -18.69 10.53 2.25
CA ALA A 139 -19.98 11.11 2.63
C ALA A 139 -21.09 10.72 1.66
N GLN A 140 -20.83 10.73 0.35
CA GLN A 140 -21.82 10.31 -0.66
C GLN A 140 -22.11 8.81 -0.57
N ILE A 141 -21.08 7.97 -0.35
CA ILE A 141 -21.26 6.52 -0.15
C ILE A 141 -22.09 6.26 1.10
N TYR A 142 -21.76 6.94 2.20
CA TYR A 142 -22.50 6.80 3.46
C TYR A 142 -23.98 7.19 3.30
N ARG A 143 -24.26 8.30 2.61
CA ARG A 143 -25.64 8.74 2.34
C ARG A 143 -26.44 7.77 1.47
N ARG A 144 -25.78 7.06 0.53
CA ARG A 144 -26.45 6.14 -0.41
C ARG A 144 -26.58 4.72 0.12
N GLU A 145 -25.53 4.20 0.75
CA GLU A 145 -25.37 2.78 1.10
C GLU A 145 -25.15 2.57 2.60
N GLY A 146 -25.07 3.64 3.40
CA GLY A 146 -24.81 3.59 4.84
C GLY A 146 -23.42 3.04 5.18
N LEU A 147 -23.25 2.54 6.42
CA LEU A 147 -21.99 1.94 6.89
C LEU A 147 -21.56 0.72 6.08
N ARG A 148 -22.50 -0.04 5.51
CA ARG A 148 -22.17 -1.20 4.66
C ARG A 148 -21.47 -0.79 3.40
N GLY A 149 -21.86 0.36 2.80
CA GLY A 149 -21.20 0.91 1.63
C GLY A 149 -19.78 1.36 1.90
N VAL A 150 -19.57 2.08 3.02
CA VAL A 150 -18.25 2.58 3.43
C VAL A 150 -17.28 1.44 3.76
N ASN A 151 -17.78 0.35 4.33
CA ASN A 151 -16.99 -0.85 4.64
C ASN A 151 -17.05 -1.93 3.54
N ARG A 152 -17.41 -1.53 2.32
CA ARG A 152 -17.48 -2.46 1.18
C ARG A 152 -16.10 -3.02 0.87
N GLY A 153 -15.99 -4.34 0.95
CA GLY A 153 -14.72 -5.04 0.78
C GLY A 153 -13.90 -5.22 2.06
N MET A 154 -14.46 -4.91 3.26
CA MET A 154 -13.77 -5.10 4.54
C MET A 154 -13.20 -6.52 4.68
N ALA A 155 -13.97 -7.56 4.35
CA ALA A 155 -13.50 -8.94 4.42
C ALA A 155 -12.30 -9.20 3.49
N SER A 156 -12.30 -8.64 2.28
CA SER A 156 -11.16 -8.77 1.37
C SER A 156 -9.96 -7.93 1.79
N THR A 157 -10.20 -6.76 2.39
CA THR A 157 -9.14 -5.96 3.00
C THR A 157 -8.50 -6.72 4.17
N LEU A 158 -9.30 -7.28 5.07
CA LEU A 158 -8.81 -8.06 6.21
C LEU A 158 -8.01 -9.30 5.74
N LEU A 159 -8.53 -10.05 4.76
CA LEU A 159 -7.86 -11.23 4.23
C LEU A 159 -6.56 -10.88 3.49
N ARG A 160 -6.42 -9.67 2.98
CA ARG A 160 -5.18 -9.17 2.37
C ARG A 160 -4.21 -8.64 3.43
N GLU A 161 -4.67 -7.73 4.30
CA GLU A 161 -3.79 -7.02 5.24
C GLU A 161 -3.18 -7.94 6.30
N ALA A 162 -4.00 -8.75 6.98
CA ALA A 162 -3.51 -9.58 8.07
C ALA A 162 -2.39 -10.55 7.64
N PRO A 163 -2.54 -11.37 6.57
CA PRO A 163 -1.44 -12.23 6.11
C PRO A 163 -0.27 -11.42 5.53
N SER A 164 -0.55 -10.30 4.85
CA SER A 164 0.48 -9.47 4.22
C SER A 164 1.45 -8.92 5.26
N PHE A 165 0.94 -8.32 6.33
CA PHE A 165 1.77 -7.84 7.43
C PHE A 165 2.47 -8.97 8.18
N GLY A 166 1.79 -10.09 8.38
CA GLY A 166 2.40 -11.29 8.97
C GLY A 166 3.61 -11.76 8.16
N VAL A 167 3.44 -11.95 6.85
CA VAL A 167 4.53 -12.35 5.93
C VAL A 167 5.64 -11.30 5.90
N TYR A 168 5.30 -10.02 5.89
CA TYR A 168 6.29 -8.94 5.90
C TYR A 168 7.19 -9.01 7.12
N PHE A 169 6.62 -9.01 8.32
CA PHE A 169 7.41 -9.02 9.56
C PHE A 169 8.20 -10.32 9.73
N LEU A 170 7.59 -11.47 9.37
CA LEU A 170 8.29 -12.75 9.34
C LEU A 170 9.50 -12.71 8.40
N ALA A 171 9.30 -12.32 7.15
CA ALA A 171 10.36 -12.29 6.15
C ALA A 171 11.46 -11.27 6.51
N TYR A 172 11.06 -10.12 7.05
CA TYR A 172 12.00 -9.10 7.52
C TYR A 172 12.86 -9.63 8.67
N ASP A 173 12.26 -10.25 9.67
CA ASP A 173 12.98 -10.83 10.81
C ASP A 173 13.95 -11.93 10.37
N VAL A 174 13.49 -12.87 9.55
CA VAL A 174 14.34 -13.95 9.02
C VAL A 174 15.49 -13.41 8.18
N LEU A 175 15.24 -12.44 7.31
CA LEU A 175 16.28 -11.86 6.45
C LEU A 175 17.29 -11.01 7.23
N THR A 176 16.86 -10.22 8.21
CA THR A 176 17.78 -9.44 9.06
C THR A 176 18.68 -10.34 9.90
N ARG A 177 18.16 -11.43 10.42
CA ARG A 177 18.96 -12.45 11.14
C ARG A 177 19.93 -13.16 10.18
N ALA A 178 19.48 -13.57 8.99
CA ALA A 178 20.32 -14.26 8.02
C ALA A 178 21.44 -13.39 7.45
N LEU A 179 21.19 -12.09 7.28
CA LEU A 179 22.19 -11.12 6.82
C LEU A 179 23.15 -10.63 7.91
N GLY A 180 22.92 -11.02 9.17
CA GLY A 180 23.72 -10.57 10.31
C GLY A 180 23.70 -9.05 10.43
N CYS A 181 22.50 -8.46 10.52
CA CYS A 181 22.33 -7.01 10.69
C CYS A 181 22.64 -6.61 12.13
N GLU A 182 23.91 -6.45 12.47
CA GLU A 182 24.35 -6.03 13.80
C GLU A 182 24.61 -4.51 13.87
N PRO A 183 24.34 -3.87 15.02
CA PRO A 183 24.68 -2.48 15.24
C PRO A 183 26.20 -2.24 15.07
N GLY A 184 26.58 -1.28 14.21
CA GLY A 184 27.99 -0.97 13.92
C GLY A 184 28.55 -1.62 12.65
N ASP A 185 27.79 -2.41 11.93
CA ASP A 185 28.18 -2.93 10.62
C ASP A 185 28.11 -1.79 9.57
N ARG A 186 29.21 -1.61 8.81
CA ARG A 186 29.27 -0.61 7.70
C ARG A 186 28.22 -0.86 6.61
N LEU A 187 27.77 -2.09 6.46
CA LEU A 187 26.77 -2.49 5.47
C LEU A 187 25.37 -2.64 6.11
N LEU A 188 25.15 -2.15 7.33
CA LEU A 188 23.87 -2.27 8.02
C LEU A 188 22.71 -1.69 7.19
N VAL A 189 22.84 -0.46 6.71
CA VAL A 189 21.79 0.21 5.92
C VAL A 189 21.48 -0.53 4.62
N PRO A 190 22.45 -0.86 3.74
CA PRO A 190 22.18 -1.69 2.56
C PRO A 190 21.53 -3.04 2.87
N LYS A 191 21.95 -3.73 3.95
CA LYS A 191 21.37 -5.01 4.37
C LYS A 191 19.91 -4.86 4.80
N LEU A 192 19.59 -3.83 5.59
CA LEU A 192 18.23 -3.54 6.03
C LEU A 192 17.32 -3.15 4.84
N LEU A 193 17.86 -2.39 3.88
CA LEU A 193 17.15 -2.04 2.64
C LEU A 193 16.81 -3.29 1.82
N LEU A 194 17.77 -4.19 1.68
CA LEU A 194 17.58 -5.44 0.96
C LEU A 194 16.56 -6.33 1.68
N ALA A 195 16.67 -6.46 3.00
CA ALA A 195 15.73 -7.23 3.81
C ALA A 195 14.31 -6.65 3.72
N GLY A 196 14.14 -5.34 3.89
CA GLY A 196 12.85 -4.67 3.81
C GLY A 196 12.23 -4.74 2.42
N GLY A 197 13.01 -4.48 1.38
CA GLY A 197 12.55 -4.57 -0.01
C GLY A 197 12.11 -5.99 -0.38
N THR A 198 12.91 -6.99 -0.01
CA THR A 198 12.59 -8.40 -0.28
C THR A 198 11.40 -8.87 0.54
N ALA A 199 11.30 -8.49 1.82
CA ALA A 199 10.14 -8.79 2.65
C ALA A 199 8.86 -8.16 2.09
N GLY A 200 8.94 -6.92 1.63
CA GLY A 200 7.83 -6.25 0.95
C GLY A 200 7.39 -6.96 -0.32
N MET A 201 8.33 -7.38 -1.18
CA MET A 201 8.00 -8.16 -2.38
C MET A 201 7.34 -9.50 -2.04
N ALA A 202 7.86 -10.23 -1.05
CA ALA A 202 7.29 -11.51 -0.60
C ALA A 202 5.86 -11.32 -0.07
N SER A 203 5.64 -10.29 0.73
CA SER A 203 4.31 -9.90 1.24
C SER A 203 3.33 -9.63 0.11
N TRP A 204 3.70 -8.82 -0.88
CA TRP A 204 2.86 -8.51 -2.03
C TRP A 204 2.55 -9.73 -2.90
N LEU A 205 3.56 -10.56 -3.19
CA LEU A 205 3.37 -11.77 -4.01
C LEU A 205 2.41 -12.75 -3.35
N SER A 206 2.51 -12.93 -2.03
CA SER A 206 1.68 -13.88 -1.29
C SER A 206 0.20 -13.51 -1.28
N THR A 207 -0.13 -12.22 -1.24
CA THR A 207 -1.51 -11.72 -1.11
C THR A 207 -2.08 -11.09 -2.39
N TYR A 208 -1.30 -11.08 -3.48
CA TYR A 208 -1.66 -10.39 -4.72
C TYR A 208 -3.01 -10.85 -5.34
N PRO A 209 -3.35 -12.15 -5.39
CA PRO A 209 -4.65 -12.60 -5.89
C PRO A 209 -5.84 -12.00 -5.10
N VAL A 210 -5.69 -11.90 -3.78
CA VAL A 210 -6.70 -11.29 -2.90
C VAL A 210 -6.80 -9.79 -3.15
N ASP A 211 -5.68 -9.13 -3.41
CA ASP A 211 -5.62 -7.70 -3.74
C ASP A 211 -6.39 -7.38 -5.03
N VAL A 212 -6.28 -8.22 -6.06
CA VAL A 212 -7.05 -8.05 -7.30
C VAL A 212 -8.56 -8.15 -7.04
N VAL A 213 -8.99 -9.15 -6.27
CA VAL A 213 -10.40 -9.33 -5.92
C VAL A 213 -10.92 -8.14 -5.10
N LYS A 214 -10.11 -7.67 -4.14
CA LYS A 214 -10.40 -6.48 -3.33
C LYS A 214 -10.62 -5.24 -4.21
N SER A 215 -9.68 -4.94 -5.11
CA SER A 215 -9.76 -3.78 -5.99
C SER A 215 -11.01 -3.81 -6.89
N ARG A 216 -11.36 -4.97 -7.42
CA ARG A 216 -12.58 -5.17 -8.22
C ARG A 216 -13.85 -4.95 -7.38
N LEU A 217 -13.86 -5.48 -6.16
CA LEU A 217 -15.02 -5.34 -5.26
C LEU A 217 -15.20 -3.89 -4.78
N GLN A 218 -14.11 -3.17 -4.50
CA GLN A 218 -14.15 -1.76 -4.11
C GLN A 218 -14.56 -0.84 -5.27
N ALA A 219 -14.15 -1.18 -6.49
CA ALA A 219 -14.56 -0.46 -7.70
C ALA A 219 -16.00 -0.74 -8.13
N ASP A 220 -16.59 -1.83 -7.65
CA ASP A 220 -17.94 -2.24 -8.02
C ASP A 220 -18.99 -1.24 -7.54
N GLY A 221 -19.98 -0.96 -8.39
CA GLY A 221 -21.00 0.06 -8.13
C GLY A 221 -20.57 1.51 -8.46
N LEU A 222 -19.35 1.74 -9.01
CA LEU A 222 -18.91 3.07 -9.42
C LEU A 222 -19.65 3.53 -10.72
N ARG A 223 -19.88 2.63 -11.66
CA ARG A 223 -20.48 2.90 -12.99
C ARG A 223 -21.85 2.24 -13.18
N GLY A 224 -22.58 1.96 -12.12
CA GLY A 224 -23.89 1.32 -12.20
C GLY A 224 -24.25 0.48 -10.98
N ALA A 225 -25.21 -0.43 -11.12
CA ALA A 225 -25.60 -1.33 -10.04
C ALA A 225 -24.43 -2.29 -9.67
N PRO A 226 -24.28 -2.66 -8.39
CA PRO A 226 -23.28 -3.61 -7.96
C PRO A 226 -23.45 -4.97 -8.64
N ARG A 227 -22.37 -5.49 -9.23
CA ARG A 227 -22.35 -6.77 -9.96
C ARG A 227 -22.05 -7.95 -9.04
N TYR A 228 -21.24 -7.72 -8.00
CA TYR A 228 -20.73 -8.77 -7.12
C TYR A 228 -21.45 -8.78 -5.78
N ARG A 229 -21.91 -9.95 -5.35
CA ARG A 229 -22.54 -10.16 -4.05
C ARG A 229 -21.55 -10.21 -2.90
N GLY A 230 -20.26 -10.51 -3.19
CA GLY A 230 -19.19 -10.60 -2.21
C GLY A 230 -17.87 -11.05 -2.82
N MET A 231 -16.88 -11.26 -1.97
CA MET A 231 -15.51 -11.59 -2.38
C MET A 231 -15.41 -12.89 -3.19
N LEU A 232 -16.05 -13.95 -2.73
CA LEU A 232 -16.02 -15.26 -3.42
C LEU A 232 -16.75 -15.23 -4.75
N ASP A 233 -17.86 -14.48 -4.82
CA ASP A 233 -18.59 -14.30 -6.07
C ASP A 233 -17.77 -13.49 -7.07
N CYS A 234 -17.12 -12.41 -6.63
CA CYS A 234 -16.19 -11.63 -7.45
C CYS A 234 -15.03 -12.49 -7.97
N ALA A 235 -14.42 -13.29 -7.11
CA ALA A 235 -13.34 -14.19 -7.51
C ALA A 235 -13.80 -15.22 -8.56
N ARG A 236 -14.94 -15.87 -8.34
CA ARG A 236 -15.52 -16.86 -9.28
C ARG A 236 -15.86 -16.24 -10.62
N GLN A 237 -16.56 -15.11 -10.62
CA GLN A 237 -16.96 -14.43 -11.86
C GLN A 237 -15.72 -13.97 -12.63
N SER A 238 -14.72 -13.40 -11.93
CA SER A 238 -13.46 -12.97 -12.55
C SER A 238 -12.68 -14.12 -13.15
N TYR A 239 -12.60 -15.25 -12.43
CA TYR A 239 -11.93 -16.45 -12.93
C TYR A 239 -12.64 -17.05 -14.15
N ARG A 240 -13.97 -17.15 -14.13
CA ARG A 240 -14.76 -17.68 -15.25
C ARG A 240 -14.66 -16.81 -16.50
N ALA A 241 -14.59 -15.48 -16.32
CA ALA A 241 -14.51 -14.55 -17.44
C ALA A 241 -13.11 -14.45 -18.07
N GLU A 242 -12.04 -14.55 -17.27
CA GLU A 242 -10.70 -14.15 -17.68
C GLU A 242 -9.60 -15.20 -17.35
N GLY A 243 -9.95 -16.27 -16.65
CA GLY A 243 -9.01 -17.31 -16.22
C GLY A 243 -8.01 -16.84 -15.15
N TRP A 244 -6.94 -17.60 -14.91
CA TRP A 244 -5.91 -17.31 -13.90
C TRP A 244 -5.17 -15.98 -14.10
N ARG A 245 -5.02 -15.55 -15.35
CA ARG A 245 -4.29 -14.32 -15.69
C ARG A 245 -4.87 -13.06 -15.06
N VAL A 246 -6.15 -13.10 -14.66
CA VAL A 246 -6.78 -11.99 -13.96
C VAL A 246 -6.10 -11.66 -12.63
N PHE A 247 -5.65 -12.69 -11.90
CA PHE A 247 -5.06 -12.53 -10.56
C PHE A 247 -3.61 -12.02 -10.58
N THR A 248 -2.99 -11.90 -11.74
CA THR A 248 -1.64 -11.33 -11.93
C THR A 248 -1.63 -9.97 -12.63
N ARG A 249 -2.81 -9.44 -12.98
CA ARG A 249 -2.91 -8.14 -13.66
C ARG A 249 -2.45 -7.01 -12.74
N GLY A 250 -1.53 -6.18 -13.25
CA GLY A 250 -0.95 -5.07 -12.52
C GLY A 250 0.22 -5.46 -11.59
N LEU A 251 0.60 -6.73 -11.52
CA LEU A 251 1.74 -7.18 -10.72
C LEU A 251 3.03 -6.46 -11.10
N ALA A 252 3.29 -6.29 -12.40
CA ALA A 252 4.46 -5.57 -12.89
C ALA A 252 4.53 -4.13 -12.37
N SER A 253 3.39 -3.42 -12.34
CA SER A 253 3.31 -2.07 -11.78
C SER A 253 3.66 -2.05 -10.29
N THR A 254 3.19 -3.05 -9.54
CA THR A 254 3.46 -3.17 -8.11
C THR A 254 4.95 -3.46 -7.83
N LEU A 255 5.57 -4.33 -8.61
CA LEU A 255 7.00 -4.65 -8.47
C LEU A 255 7.89 -3.47 -8.88
N LEU A 256 7.56 -2.82 -10.00
CA LEU A 256 8.29 -1.62 -10.46
C LEU A 256 8.23 -0.46 -9.46
N ARG A 257 7.12 -0.35 -8.71
CA ARG A 257 6.95 0.66 -7.67
C ARG A 257 7.92 0.52 -6.51
N ALA A 258 8.29 -0.71 -6.13
CA ALA A 258 9.04 -0.99 -4.90
C ALA A 258 10.36 -0.22 -4.82
N PHE A 259 11.15 -0.18 -5.89
CA PHE A 259 12.45 0.49 -5.89
C PHE A 259 12.34 2.02 -5.80
N PRO A 260 11.57 2.74 -6.65
CA PRO A 260 11.45 4.19 -6.58
C PRO A 260 10.88 4.68 -5.26
N VAL A 261 9.91 3.97 -4.70
CA VAL A 261 9.29 4.33 -3.41
C VAL A 261 10.29 4.23 -2.28
N ASN A 262 11.00 3.10 -2.19
CA ASN A 262 12.01 2.92 -1.15
C ASN A 262 13.12 3.97 -1.28
N ALA A 263 13.63 4.19 -2.48
CA ALA A 263 14.66 5.19 -2.74
C ALA A 263 14.21 6.61 -2.32
N ALA A 264 12.99 7.01 -2.67
CA ALA A 264 12.44 8.32 -2.30
C ALA A 264 12.24 8.45 -0.79
N THR A 265 11.74 7.41 -0.13
CA THR A 265 11.54 7.38 1.32
C THR A 265 12.89 7.55 2.04
N PHE A 266 13.89 6.76 1.68
CA PHE A 266 15.21 6.83 2.32
C PHE A 266 15.92 8.15 2.04
N ALA A 267 15.94 8.61 0.80
CA ALA A 267 16.57 9.88 0.44
C ALA A 267 15.95 11.03 1.25
N THR A 268 14.62 11.06 1.38
CA THR A 268 13.93 12.10 2.16
C THR A 268 14.24 12.01 3.65
N VAL A 269 14.21 10.81 4.23
CA VAL A 269 14.58 10.62 5.64
C VAL A 269 16.00 11.06 5.91
N THR A 270 16.95 10.65 5.07
CA THR A 270 18.36 11.03 5.19
C THR A 270 18.53 12.55 5.09
N VAL A 271 17.95 13.17 4.08
CA VAL A 271 18.02 14.63 3.90
C VAL A 271 17.47 15.37 5.12
N VAL A 272 16.26 15.00 5.59
CA VAL A 272 15.64 15.64 6.76
C VAL A 272 16.50 15.50 8.00
N LEU A 273 17.04 14.30 8.26
CA LEU A 273 17.89 14.07 9.43
C LEU A 273 19.23 14.83 9.35
N THR A 274 19.86 14.86 8.18
CA THR A 274 21.10 15.61 7.95
C THR A 274 20.91 17.09 8.18
N TYR A 275 19.88 17.69 7.59
CA TYR A 275 19.60 19.12 7.80
C TYR A 275 19.21 19.45 9.24
N ALA A 276 18.42 18.62 9.88
CA ALA A 276 17.90 18.89 11.22
C ALA A 276 18.94 18.64 12.34
N ARG A 277 19.94 17.79 12.10
CA ARG A 277 21.05 17.56 13.04
C ARG A 277 22.20 18.57 12.84
N GLY A 278 22.14 19.40 11.83
CA GLY A 278 23.21 20.38 11.52
C GLY A 278 24.51 19.73 11.04
N GLU A 279 24.49 18.44 10.72
CA GLU A 279 25.61 17.72 10.16
C GLU A 279 25.64 18.01 8.66
N GLY A 280 26.60 18.81 8.21
CA GLY A 280 26.93 18.90 6.79
C GLY A 280 27.24 17.50 6.24
N PRO A 281 27.30 17.28 4.90
CA PRO A 281 27.51 15.98 4.29
C PRO A 281 28.84 15.39 4.79
N GLN A 282 28.77 14.62 5.89
CA GLN A 282 29.85 13.77 6.32
C GLN A 282 29.84 12.51 5.46
N PRO A 283 31.00 12.02 4.99
CA PRO A 283 31.06 10.71 4.36
C PRO A 283 30.62 9.68 5.37
N GLU A 284 29.59 8.95 4.99
CA GLU A 284 28.94 7.80 5.63
C GLU A 284 29.65 7.21 6.86
N THR A 285 29.38 7.73 8.05
CA THR A 285 29.68 7.06 9.32
C THR A 285 28.58 7.36 10.33
N GLU A 286 27.89 6.29 10.68
CA GLU A 286 27.17 6.01 11.92
C GLU A 286 25.87 6.76 12.26
N THR A 287 24.91 5.95 12.63
CA THR A 287 23.70 6.17 13.44
C THR A 287 22.46 6.75 12.74
N ALA A 288 21.88 5.98 11.82
CA ALA A 288 20.44 6.02 11.67
C ALA A 288 19.92 4.61 11.91
N GLY A 289 19.42 4.37 13.12
CA GLY A 289 18.55 3.21 13.35
C GLY A 289 17.39 3.30 12.35
N PRO A 290 17.04 2.20 11.69
CA PRO A 290 16.11 2.25 10.56
C PRO A 290 14.73 2.66 11.05
N ALA A 291 14.23 3.77 10.53
CA ALA A 291 12.81 3.91 10.37
C ALA A 291 12.40 2.78 9.41
N LEU A 292 11.83 1.71 9.97
CA LEU A 292 11.40 0.52 9.25
C LEU A 292 10.55 0.94 8.06
N ALA A 293 11.08 0.70 6.86
CA ALA A 293 10.31 0.88 5.63
C ALA A 293 9.12 -0.08 5.69
N GLN A 294 7.94 0.48 5.92
CA GLN A 294 6.71 -0.30 5.86
C GLN A 294 6.43 -0.76 4.43
N PRO A 295 5.82 -1.92 4.27
CA PRO A 295 5.18 -2.23 3.01
C PRO A 295 4.12 -1.15 2.79
N SER A 296 4.30 -0.37 1.74
CA SER A 296 3.31 0.64 1.36
C SER A 296 2.02 -0.08 0.96
N SER A 297 1.15 -0.29 1.93
CA SER A 297 -0.17 -0.91 1.77
C SER A 297 -1.23 0.09 1.29
N LEU A 298 -0.82 1.33 1.05
CA LEU A 298 -1.72 2.38 0.57
C LEU A 298 -1.51 2.69 -0.89
#